data_3f142625e906b7bd918258f934e3b215
#
_entry.id   3f142625e906b7bd918258f934e3b215
#
_cell.length_a   1.000
_cell.length_b   1.000
_cell.length_c   1.000
_cell.angle_alpha   90.00
_cell.angle_beta   90.00
_cell.angle_gamma   90.00
#
_symmetry.space_group_name_H-M   'P 1'
#
loop_
_entity.id
_entity.type
_entity.pdbx_description
1 polymer ?
#
loop_
_entity_poly.entity_id
_entity_poly.type
_entity_poly.pdbx_seq_one_letter_code
_entity_poly.pdbx_strand_id
1 'polypeptide(L)'
;MRVVLICCLAFMLTGCAGPQVRDYAQQQPDLELSDYFNGELQAWGMFQNRSGEVIKRFHVAMSGAWDGDVGVLDEHFTYSDGSTERRVWTLRKQPDGSWRGTADDVVGEAIGHVAGNALHWRYKLRLKVDDSTYVVDFDDWMFLMDDQVMLNRARMSKWGIDLGQVTLSFYKPAAKMNKP
;
A
#
# COMPACT_ATOMS: atom_id res chain seq x y z
N MET A 1 32.47 14.49 -54.93
CA MET A 1 31.88 13.39 -54.12
C MET A 1 31.90 13.81 -52.66
N ARG A 2 30.79 14.24 -52.11
CA ARG A 2 30.66 14.60 -50.70
C ARG A 2 30.04 13.39 -49.96
N VAL A 3 30.83 12.76 -49.10
CA VAL A 3 30.37 11.71 -48.21
C VAL A 3 29.69 12.36 -47.04
N VAL A 4 28.36 12.24 -46.92
CA VAL A 4 27.59 12.67 -45.77
C VAL A 4 27.67 11.56 -44.73
N LEU A 5 28.44 11.80 -43.66
CA LEU A 5 28.55 10.92 -42.51
C LEU A 5 27.32 11.14 -41.63
N ILE A 6 26.30 10.28 -41.75
CA ILE A 6 25.14 10.27 -40.88
C ILE A 6 25.55 9.59 -39.56
N CYS A 7 25.91 10.38 -38.56
CA CYS A 7 26.02 9.92 -37.16
C CYS A 7 24.62 9.58 -36.65
N CYS A 8 24.24 8.31 -36.66
CA CYS A 8 23.09 7.82 -35.92
C CYS A 8 23.41 7.92 -34.42
N LEU A 9 22.96 9.00 -33.79
CA LEU A 9 22.98 9.16 -32.34
C LEU A 9 21.89 8.26 -31.77
N ALA A 10 22.20 7.01 -31.47
CA ALA A 10 21.34 6.11 -30.72
C ALA A 10 21.24 6.63 -29.28
N PHE A 11 20.25 7.44 -29.01
CA PHE A 11 19.83 7.75 -27.63
C PHE A 11 19.37 6.43 -26.99
N MET A 12 20.24 5.81 -26.22
CA MET A 12 19.82 4.77 -25.27
C MET A 12 18.93 5.44 -24.23
N LEU A 13 17.63 5.33 -24.43
CA LEU A 13 16.62 5.61 -23.40
C LEU A 13 16.74 4.52 -22.34
N THR A 14 17.72 4.65 -21.45
CA THR A 14 17.72 3.92 -20.20
C THR A 14 16.61 4.52 -19.35
N GLY A 15 15.38 4.08 -19.60
CA GLY A 15 14.26 4.36 -18.72
C GLY A 15 14.62 3.80 -17.36
N CYS A 16 14.72 4.65 -16.33
CA CYS A 16 14.83 4.19 -14.95
C CYS A 16 13.57 3.39 -14.61
N ALA A 17 13.65 2.07 -14.68
CA ALA A 17 12.62 1.21 -14.12
C ALA A 17 12.53 1.54 -12.62
N GLY A 18 11.33 1.85 -12.13
CA GLY A 18 11.12 2.05 -10.70
C GLY A 18 11.48 0.79 -9.90
N PRO A 19 11.54 0.89 -8.56
CA PRO A 19 11.89 -0.23 -7.70
C PRO A 19 10.91 -1.38 -7.89
N GLN A 20 11.41 -2.61 -7.80
CA GLN A 20 10.60 -3.82 -7.80
C GLN A 20 10.66 -4.47 -6.42
N VAL A 21 9.58 -5.14 -6.01
CA VAL A 21 9.53 -5.74 -4.66
C VAL A 21 10.69 -6.72 -4.42
N ARG A 22 11.12 -7.45 -5.45
CA ARG A 22 12.27 -8.39 -5.37
C ARG A 22 13.61 -7.72 -5.00
N ASP A 23 13.74 -6.42 -5.21
CA ASP A 23 14.95 -5.67 -4.86
C ASP A 23 15.16 -5.62 -3.33
N TYR A 24 14.09 -5.89 -2.57
CA TYR A 24 14.07 -5.93 -1.10
C TYR A 24 14.20 -7.34 -0.51
N ALA A 25 14.38 -8.40 -1.33
CA ALA A 25 14.36 -9.79 -0.90
C ALA A 25 15.40 -10.17 0.19
N GLN A 26 16.44 -9.36 0.38
CA GLN A 26 17.46 -9.56 1.41
C GLN A 26 17.31 -8.58 2.59
N GLN A 27 16.27 -7.75 2.60
CA GLN A 27 16.01 -6.79 3.68
C GLN A 27 15.26 -7.45 4.83
N GLN A 28 15.60 -7.05 6.06
CA GLN A 28 15.02 -7.58 7.29
C GLN A 28 14.29 -6.45 8.06
N PRO A 29 13.31 -6.81 8.92
CA PRO A 29 12.79 -8.16 9.18
C PRO A 29 11.94 -8.69 8.03
N ASP A 30 11.85 -10.00 7.84
CA ASP A 30 10.95 -10.59 6.84
C ASP A 30 9.49 -10.29 7.17
N LEU A 31 8.73 -9.85 6.17
CA LEU A 31 7.33 -9.52 6.31
C LEU A 31 6.45 -10.75 6.00
N GLU A 32 5.75 -11.25 7.02
CA GLU A 32 4.64 -12.20 6.85
C GLU A 32 3.34 -11.47 7.20
N LEU A 33 2.40 -11.36 6.23
CA LEU A 33 1.17 -10.59 6.44
C LEU A 33 0.30 -11.17 7.54
N SER A 34 0.23 -12.52 7.63
CA SER A 34 -0.50 -13.24 8.67
C SER A 34 0.05 -13.01 10.07
N ASP A 35 1.34 -12.70 10.20
CA ASP A 35 1.95 -12.40 11.49
C ASP A 35 1.77 -10.92 11.84
N TYR A 36 2.11 -10.02 10.90
CA TYR A 36 2.06 -8.60 11.18
C TYR A 36 0.63 -8.10 11.39
N PHE A 37 -0.30 -8.46 10.49
CA PHE A 37 -1.69 -7.99 10.53
C PHE A 37 -2.62 -8.86 11.39
N ASN A 38 -2.11 -9.75 12.20
CA ASN A 38 -2.91 -10.53 13.14
C ASN A 38 -3.09 -9.81 14.47
N GLY A 39 -4.33 -9.75 14.96
CA GLY A 39 -4.69 -9.05 16.20
C GLY A 39 -4.94 -7.55 16.00
N GLU A 40 -4.74 -6.77 17.06
CA GLU A 40 -5.04 -5.34 17.07
C GLU A 40 -3.85 -4.52 16.57
N LEU A 41 -4.13 -3.57 15.69
CA LEU A 41 -3.17 -2.60 15.17
C LEU A 41 -3.78 -1.20 15.16
N GLN A 42 -2.93 -0.21 15.04
CA GLN A 42 -3.32 1.17 14.80
C GLN A 42 -2.50 1.75 13.64
N ALA A 43 -3.07 2.70 12.93
CA ALA A 43 -2.29 3.47 11.97
C ALA A 43 -2.67 4.96 12.01
N TRP A 44 -1.71 5.79 11.69
CA TRP A 44 -1.90 7.23 11.49
C TRP A 44 -1.49 7.59 10.08
N GLY A 45 -2.33 8.33 9.40
CA GLY A 45 -2.09 8.68 8.02
C GLY A 45 -2.51 10.09 7.65
N MET A 46 -2.04 10.49 6.48
CA MET A 46 -2.40 11.75 5.86
C MET A 46 -2.53 11.59 4.35
N PHE A 47 -3.50 12.31 3.79
CA PHE A 47 -3.62 12.53 2.35
C PHE A 47 -2.88 13.81 1.98
N GLN A 48 -2.06 13.74 0.95
CA GLN A 48 -1.36 14.88 0.37
C GLN A 48 -1.77 15.02 -1.09
N ASN A 49 -2.07 16.25 -1.52
CA ASN A 49 -2.34 16.55 -2.91
C ASN A 49 -1.03 16.54 -3.75
N ARG A 50 -1.13 16.82 -5.05
CA ARG A 50 0.02 16.84 -5.97
C ARG A 50 1.12 17.84 -5.60
N SER A 51 0.78 18.91 -4.88
CA SER A 51 1.75 19.92 -4.41
C SER A 51 2.44 19.52 -3.09
N GLY A 52 2.02 18.38 -2.48
CA GLY A 52 2.52 17.92 -1.19
C GLY A 52 1.78 18.51 0.02
N GLU A 53 0.76 19.34 -0.20
CA GLU A 53 -0.06 19.89 0.87
C GLU A 53 -0.89 18.79 1.53
N VAL A 54 -0.90 18.76 2.87
CA VAL A 54 -1.74 17.82 3.65
C VAL A 54 -3.18 18.31 3.64
N ILE A 55 -4.05 17.60 2.93
CA ILE A 55 -5.46 17.97 2.80
C ILE A 55 -6.37 17.26 3.81
N LYS A 56 -5.96 16.10 4.35
CA LYS A 56 -6.72 15.36 5.34
C LYS A 56 -5.80 14.44 6.14
N ARG A 57 -6.04 14.34 7.45
CA ARG A 57 -5.37 13.37 8.33
C ARG A 57 -6.39 12.37 8.85
N PHE A 58 -5.92 11.19 9.25
CA PHE A 58 -6.79 10.16 9.80
C PHE A 58 -6.03 9.23 10.74
N HIS A 59 -6.80 8.58 11.60
CA HIS A 59 -6.39 7.46 12.43
C HIS A 59 -7.21 6.23 12.02
N VAL A 60 -6.59 5.05 12.09
CA VAL A 60 -7.25 3.77 11.81
C VAL A 60 -7.04 2.85 13.00
N ALA A 61 -8.13 2.41 13.61
CA ALA A 61 -8.11 1.25 14.49
C ALA A 61 -8.42 0.01 13.64
N MET A 62 -7.59 -1.03 13.72
CA MET A 62 -7.79 -2.24 12.94
C MET A 62 -7.65 -3.49 13.77
N SER A 63 -8.39 -4.52 13.36
CA SER A 63 -8.23 -5.87 13.87
C SER A 63 -8.10 -6.85 12.71
N GLY A 64 -7.13 -7.75 12.83
CA GLY A 64 -6.87 -8.80 11.86
C GLY A 64 -7.11 -10.18 12.43
N ALA A 65 -7.72 -11.06 11.65
CA ALA A 65 -7.92 -12.46 12.00
C ALA A 65 -7.57 -13.34 10.79
N TRP A 66 -6.91 -14.47 11.04
CA TRP A 66 -6.37 -15.34 10.00
C TRP A 66 -6.82 -16.77 10.20
N ASP A 67 -7.15 -17.43 9.08
CA ASP A 67 -7.38 -18.88 8.98
C ASP A 67 -6.56 -19.41 7.79
N GLY A 68 -5.42 -20.02 8.10
CA GLY A 68 -4.44 -20.44 7.10
C GLY A 68 -4.01 -19.28 6.19
N ASP A 69 -4.23 -19.44 4.90
CA ASP A 69 -3.84 -18.47 3.87
C ASP A 69 -4.87 -17.34 3.66
N VAL A 70 -5.91 -17.27 4.50
CA VAL A 70 -6.97 -16.26 4.40
C VAL A 70 -6.99 -15.36 5.62
N GLY A 71 -6.87 -14.06 5.39
CA GLY A 71 -6.97 -13.02 6.43
C GLY A 71 -8.15 -12.09 6.20
N VAL A 72 -8.73 -11.62 7.31
CA VAL A 72 -9.72 -10.54 7.31
C VAL A 72 -9.16 -9.40 8.15
N LEU A 73 -9.08 -8.20 7.57
CA LEU A 73 -8.71 -6.97 8.28
C LEU A 73 -9.92 -6.05 8.34
N ASP A 74 -10.32 -5.70 9.55
CA ASP A 74 -11.42 -4.77 9.81
C ASP A 74 -10.82 -3.42 10.22
N GLU A 75 -11.00 -2.40 9.40
CA GLU A 75 -10.39 -1.08 9.52
C GLU A 75 -11.46 -0.03 9.83
N HIS A 76 -11.30 0.67 10.95
CA HIS A 76 -12.15 1.78 11.38
C HIS A 76 -11.39 3.09 11.30
N PHE A 77 -11.72 3.90 10.30
CA PHE A 77 -11.12 5.22 10.06
C PHE A 77 -11.82 6.31 10.86
N THR A 78 -11.05 7.22 11.42
CA THR A 78 -11.52 8.48 11.99
C THR A 78 -10.70 9.60 11.36
N TYR A 79 -11.37 10.48 10.61
CA TYR A 79 -10.75 11.58 9.88
C TYR A 79 -10.68 12.86 10.72
N SER A 80 -9.78 13.78 10.33
CA SER A 80 -9.57 15.06 11.03
C SER A 80 -10.75 16.02 10.97
N ASP A 81 -11.73 15.79 10.10
CA ASP A 81 -13.02 16.50 10.03
C ASP A 81 -14.11 15.85 10.88
N GLY A 82 -13.79 14.80 11.63
CA GLY A 82 -14.71 14.04 12.46
C GLY A 82 -15.54 12.97 11.73
N SER A 83 -15.41 12.88 10.41
CA SER A 83 -16.06 11.80 9.65
C SER A 83 -15.41 10.44 9.93
N THR A 84 -16.16 9.37 9.74
CA THR A 84 -15.69 7.99 9.95
C THR A 84 -15.99 7.13 8.73
N GLU A 85 -15.20 6.08 8.55
CA GLU A 85 -15.38 5.07 7.50
C GLU A 85 -14.97 3.71 8.04
N ARG A 86 -15.54 2.64 7.51
CA ARG A 86 -15.13 1.28 7.78
C ARG A 86 -14.81 0.58 6.47
N ARG A 87 -13.68 -0.13 6.44
CA ARG A 87 -13.30 -1.01 5.33
C ARG A 87 -12.94 -2.38 5.89
N VAL A 88 -13.42 -3.41 5.23
CA VAL A 88 -13.07 -4.79 5.56
C VAL A 88 -12.38 -5.41 4.35
N TRP A 89 -11.10 -5.73 4.53
CA TRP A 89 -10.34 -6.49 3.55
C TRP A 89 -10.49 -7.98 3.79
N THR A 90 -10.64 -8.74 2.72
CA THR A 90 -10.35 -10.18 2.71
C THR A 90 -9.09 -10.39 1.89
N LEU A 91 -8.05 -10.92 2.51
CA LEU A 91 -6.75 -11.20 1.91
C LEU A 91 -6.59 -12.69 1.69
N ARG A 92 -6.01 -13.12 0.56
CA ARG A 92 -5.77 -14.53 0.24
C ARG A 92 -4.39 -14.71 -0.34
N LYS A 93 -3.56 -15.55 0.30
CA LYS A 93 -2.28 -16.00 -0.25
C LYS A 93 -2.53 -16.95 -1.43
N GLN A 94 -1.80 -16.76 -2.50
CA GLN A 94 -1.91 -17.58 -3.70
C GLN A 94 -0.79 -18.63 -3.73
N PRO A 95 -0.96 -19.74 -4.49
CA PRO A 95 0.07 -20.78 -4.61
C PRO A 95 1.40 -20.28 -5.17
N ASP A 96 1.40 -19.17 -5.94
CA ASP A 96 2.60 -18.52 -6.48
C ASP A 96 3.27 -17.55 -5.48
N GLY A 97 2.77 -17.48 -4.24
CA GLY A 97 3.25 -16.60 -3.20
C GLY A 97 2.73 -15.15 -3.30
N SER A 98 1.97 -14.81 -4.34
CA SER A 98 1.31 -13.50 -4.42
C SER A 98 0.09 -13.45 -3.48
N TRP A 99 -0.41 -12.23 -3.28
CA TRP A 99 -1.61 -11.99 -2.48
C TRP A 99 -2.73 -11.40 -3.34
N ARG A 100 -3.96 -11.76 -3.02
CA ARG A 100 -5.17 -11.12 -3.55
C ARG A 100 -5.96 -10.53 -2.40
N GLY A 101 -6.53 -9.34 -2.63
CA GLY A 101 -7.37 -8.68 -1.64
C GLY A 101 -8.63 -8.11 -2.27
N THR A 102 -9.73 -8.19 -1.51
CA THR A 102 -11.01 -7.59 -1.87
C THR A 102 -11.54 -6.76 -0.71
N ALA A 103 -12.20 -5.65 -1.04
CA ALA A 103 -13.01 -4.84 -0.12
C ALA A 103 -14.16 -4.20 -0.92
N ASP A 104 -15.19 -3.70 -0.23
CA ASP A 104 -16.42 -3.20 -0.89
C ASP A 104 -16.16 -2.02 -1.83
N ASP A 105 -15.18 -1.18 -1.50
CA ASP A 105 -14.77 -0.01 -2.27
C ASP A 105 -13.67 -0.31 -3.30
N VAL A 106 -13.10 -1.52 -3.31
CA VAL A 106 -12.12 -1.97 -4.30
C VAL A 106 -12.81 -2.44 -5.58
N VAL A 107 -12.24 -2.08 -6.72
CA VAL A 107 -12.73 -2.52 -8.04
C VAL A 107 -11.96 -3.76 -8.47
N GLY A 108 -12.65 -4.90 -8.50
CA GLY A 108 -12.02 -6.20 -8.77
C GLY A 108 -11.19 -6.67 -7.59
N GLU A 109 -9.95 -7.07 -7.83
CA GLU A 109 -9.02 -7.53 -6.80
C GLU A 109 -7.78 -6.64 -6.74
N ALA A 110 -7.31 -6.43 -5.53
CA ALA A 110 -5.97 -5.92 -5.27
C ALA A 110 -4.95 -7.05 -5.45
N ILE A 111 -3.75 -6.69 -5.90
CA ILE A 111 -2.65 -7.63 -6.14
C ILE A 111 -1.43 -7.20 -5.33
N GLY A 112 -0.90 -8.11 -4.51
CA GLY A 112 0.25 -7.89 -3.66
C GLY A 112 1.39 -8.87 -3.88
N HIS A 113 2.61 -8.37 -3.70
CA HIS A 113 3.82 -9.19 -3.70
C HIS A 113 4.69 -8.78 -2.51
N VAL A 114 5.20 -9.77 -1.79
CA VAL A 114 6.09 -9.58 -0.65
C VAL A 114 7.49 -10.06 -1.02
N ALA A 115 8.52 -9.33 -0.59
CA ALA A 115 9.90 -9.78 -0.60
C ALA A 115 10.70 -9.08 0.51
N GLY A 116 11.34 -9.88 1.37
CA GLY A 116 12.01 -9.38 2.57
C GLY A 116 11.04 -8.56 3.42
N ASN A 117 11.40 -7.34 3.76
CA ASN A 117 10.57 -6.45 4.56
C ASN A 117 9.53 -5.64 3.80
N ALA A 118 9.38 -5.84 2.48
CA ALA A 118 8.56 -5.00 1.63
C ALA A 118 7.31 -5.71 1.10
N LEU A 119 6.18 -5.01 1.07
CA LEU A 119 4.97 -5.36 0.33
C LEU A 119 4.71 -4.29 -0.72
N HIS A 120 4.53 -4.71 -1.96
CA HIS A 120 4.02 -3.87 -3.04
C HIS A 120 2.58 -4.28 -3.35
N TRP A 121 1.62 -3.38 -3.12
CA TRP A 121 0.18 -3.61 -3.20
C TRP A 121 -0.45 -2.68 -4.22
N ARG A 122 -1.19 -3.18 -5.19
CA ARG A 122 -1.82 -2.37 -6.25
C ARG A 122 -3.29 -2.70 -6.39
N TYR A 123 -4.12 -1.65 -6.46
CA TYR A 123 -5.56 -1.78 -6.57
C TYR A 123 -6.21 -0.53 -7.16
N LYS A 124 -7.47 -0.66 -7.51
CA LYS A 124 -8.35 0.46 -7.89
C LYS A 124 -9.39 0.65 -6.80
N LEU A 125 -9.53 1.88 -6.34
CA LEU A 125 -10.45 2.24 -5.27
C LEU A 125 -11.53 3.19 -5.78
N ARG A 126 -12.78 2.99 -5.33
CA ARG A 126 -13.87 3.95 -5.50
C ARG A 126 -13.77 4.99 -4.40
N LEU A 127 -13.20 6.15 -4.71
CA LEU A 127 -13.17 7.28 -3.79
C LEU A 127 -14.41 8.14 -3.95
N LYS A 128 -15.10 8.37 -2.85
CA LYS A 128 -16.17 9.35 -2.78
C LYS A 128 -15.56 10.73 -2.47
N VAL A 129 -15.76 11.69 -3.36
CA VAL A 129 -15.34 13.08 -3.20
C VAL A 129 -16.59 13.94 -3.43
N ASP A 130 -17.07 14.58 -2.40
CA ASP A 130 -18.37 15.27 -2.37
C ASP A 130 -19.50 14.32 -2.85
N ASP A 131 -20.26 14.72 -3.87
CA ASP A 131 -21.36 13.92 -4.43
C ASP A 131 -20.92 12.99 -5.58
N SER A 132 -19.63 12.92 -5.87
CA SER A 132 -19.09 12.15 -6.99
C SER A 132 -18.23 10.98 -6.52
N THR A 133 -18.27 9.88 -7.29
CA THR A 133 -17.40 8.72 -7.05
C THR A 133 -16.39 8.59 -8.19
N TYR A 134 -15.13 8.51 -7.82
CA TYR A 134 -14.02 8.37 -8.76
C TYR A 134 -13.31 7.03 -8.55
N VAL A 135 -13.02 6.34 -9.66
CA VAL A 135 -12.10 5.19 -9.61
C VAL A 135 -10.67 5.71 -9.75
N VAL A 136 -9.83 5.41 -8.76
CA VAL A 136 -8.45 5.87 -8.65
C VAL A 136 -7.53 4.66 -8.52
N ASP A 137 -6.40 4.69 -9.21
CA ASP A 137 -5.36 3.68 -9.11
C ASP A 137 -4.47 3.98 -7.90
N PHE A 138 -4.24 2.96 -7.06
CA PHE A 138 -3.34 2.99 -5.93
C PHE A 138 -2.13 2.09 -6.21
N ASP A 139 -0.94 2.65 -6.00
CA ASP A 139 0.36 1.98 -6.02
C ASP A 139 0.98 2.15 -4.63
N ASP A 140 0.92 1.08 -3.85
CA ASP A 140 1.11 1.07 -2.41
C ASP A 140 2.40 0.33 -2.06
N TRP A 141 3.32 0.98 -1.36
CA TRP A 141 4.52 0.39 -0.84
C TRP A 141 4.52 0.41 0.67
N MET A 142 4.68 -0.74 1.28
CA MET A 142 4.77 -0.90 2.73
C MET A 142 6.12 -1.51 3.07
N PHE A 143 6.74 -1.01 4.13
CA PHE A 143 8.04 -1.47 4.60
C PHE A 143 7.98 -1.75 6.10
N LEU A 144 8.18 -3.00 6.48
CA LEU A 144 8.32 -3.40 7.88
C LEU A 144 9.66 -2.89 8.40
N MET A 145 9.63 -2.04 9.42
CA MET A 145 10.82 -1.40 9.98
C MET A 145 11.38 -2.20 11.15
N ASP A 146 10.48 -2.75 11.96
CA ASP A 146 10.73 -3.65 13.07
C ASP A 146 9.45 -4.47 13.35
N ASP A 147 9.42 -5.26 14.42
CA ASP A 147 8.26 -6.11 14.76
C ASP A 147 6.96 -5.32 15.03
N GLN A 148 7.03 -4.00 15.23
CA GLN A 148 5.91 -3.17 15.62
C GLN A 148 5.52 -2.12 14.58
N VAL A 149 6.49 -1.56 13.85
CA VAL A 149 6.29 -0.41 12.98
C VAL A 149 6.41 -0.80 11.51
N MET A 150 5.39 -0.44 10.73
CA MET A 150 5.42 -0.51 9.27
C MET A 150 5.13 0.87 8.69
N LEU A 151 5.92 1.31 7.74
CA LEU A 151 5.72 2.54 7.00
C LEU A 151 5.07 2.23 5.65
N ASN A 152 4.11 3.06 5.26
CA ASN A 152 3.41 2.95 3.99
C ASN A 152 3.43 4.27 3.22
N ARG A 153 3.58 4.15 1.93
CA ARG A 153 3.40 5.23 0.96
C ARG A 153 2.61 4.72 -0.22
N ALA A 154 1.40 5.25 -0.39
CA ALA A 154 0.52 4.97 -1.50
C ALA A 154 0.49 6.16 -2.47
N ARG A 155 0.82 5.93 -3.72
CA ARG A 155 0.63 6.89 -4.80
C ARG A 155 -0.76 6.71 -5.39
N MET A 156 -1.46 7.83 -5.55
CA MET A 156 -2.78 7.87 -6.18
C MET A 156 -2.66 8.44 -7.59
N SER A 157 -3.23 7.75 -8.58
CA SER A 157 -3.25 8.24 -9.96
C SER A 157 -4.56 7.90 -10.66
N LYS A 158 -4.86 8.64 -11.74
CA LYS A 158 -5.99 8.36 -12.63
C LYS A 158 -5.56 8.62 -14.06
N TRP A 159 -5.75 7.61 -14.93
CA TRP A 159 -5.31 7.69 -16.34
C TRP A 159 -3.83 8.05 -16.50
N GLY A 160 -2.98 7.60 -15.57
CA GLY A 160 -1.55 7.91 -15.54
C GLY A 160 -1.20 9.30 -14.99
N ILE A 161 -2.20 10.12 -14.62
CA ILE A 161 -1.98 11.44 -14.01
C ILE A 161 -1.89 11.25 -12.50
N ASP A 162 -0.83 11.76 -11.90
CA ASP A 162 -0.64 11.77 -10.44
C ASP A 162 -1.66 12.70 -9.77
N LEU A 163 -2.37 12.20 -8.77
CA LEU A 163 -3.37 12.95 -8.01
C LEU A 163 -2.84 13.37 -6.63
N GLY A 164 -1.87 12.64 -6.10
CA GLY A 164 -1.31 12.84 -4.78
C GLY A 164 -0.88 11.52 -4.14
N GLN A 165 -0.70 11.54 -2.84
CA GLN A 165 -0.25 10.37 -2.10
C GLN A 165 -0.92 10.26 -0.74
N VAL A 166 -0.89 9.03 -0.22
CA VAL A 166 -1.21 8.73 1.18
C VAL A 166 0.06 8.23 1.86
N THR A 167 0.35 8.74 3.03
CA THR A 167 1.42 8.23 3.89
C THR A 167 0.80 7.71 5.18
N LEU A 168 1.16 6.49 5.59
CA LEU A 168 0.73 5.90 6.85
C LEU A 168 1.93 5.39 7.65
N SER A 169 1.75 5.39 8.97
CA SER A 169 2.57 4.62 9.90
C SER A 169 1.67 3.66 10.64
N PHE A 170 1.87 2.36 10.47
CA PHE A 170 1.19 1.33 11.23
C PHE A 170 1.99 1.03 12.51
N TYR A 171 1.28 0.72 13.55
CA TYR A 171 1.83 0.31 14.83
C TYR A 171 1.09 -0.92 15.37
N LYS A 172 1.83 -1.99 15.58
CA LYS A 172 1.35 -3.20 16.23
C LYS A 172 1.84 -3.19 17.68
N PRO A 173 0.94 -3.06 18.68
CA PRO A 173 1.35 -3.15 20.07
C PRO A 173 2.02 -4.48 20.38
N ALA A 174 3.08 -4.47 21.18
CA ALA A 174 3.67 -5.71 21.68
C ALA A 174 2.61 -6.54 22.41
N ALA A 175 2.59 -7.85 22.18
CA ALA A 175 1.71 -8.74 22.90
C ALA A 175 1.90 -8.53 24.41
N LYS A 176 0.80 -8.28 25.13
CA LYS A 176 0.86 -8.16 26.60
C LYS A 176 1.40 -9.47 27.14
N MET A 177 2.61 -9.46 27.69
CA MET A 177 3.08 -10.60 28.49
C MET A 177 2.10 -10.73 29.68
N ASN A 178 1.26 -11.75 29.64
CA ASN A 178 0.55 -12.16 30.83
C ASN A 178 1.64 -12.56 31.84
N LYS A 179 1.91 -11.68 32.83
CA LYS A 179 2.72 -12.10 33.98
C LYS A 179 1.97 -13.22 34.68
N PRO A 180 2.67 -14.32 35.00
CA PRO A 180 2.10 -15.42 35.76
C PRO A 180 1.67 -14.99 37.16
#